data_5043aa65999222fb03262e26ebf14e3d
#
_entry.id   5043aa65999222fb03262e26ebf14e3d
#
_cell.length_a   1.000
_cell.length_b   1.000
_cell.length_c   1.000
_cell.angle_alpha   90.00
_cell.angle_beta   90.00
_cell.angle_gamma   90.00
#
_symmetry.space_group_name_H-M   'P 1'
#
loop_
_entity.id
_entity.type
_entity.pdbx_description
1 polymer ?
#
loop_
_entity_poly.entity_id
_entity_poly.type
_entity_poly.pdbx_seq_one_letter_code
_entity_poly.pdbx_strand_id
1 'polypeptide(L)'
;MKEKLDLRTFIIVDNMQPQYAAITGTVVKGDVPLAGMSELYIEMAPGSGVYSLLDTALKTSNAKPGFQIVEREYGEIELHSYAPDDVKAAGQEILERCALQVKDRIRPQIVSEQLISKVDALSLIPI
;
A
#
# COMPACT_ATOMS: atom_id res chain seq x y z
N MET A 1 -7.46 -11.42 -19.42
CA MET A 1 -8.11 -12.15 -18.32
C MET A 1 -7.98 -11.33 -17.05
N LYS A 2 -9.08 -11.20 -16.33
CA LYS A 2 -9.08 -10.43 -15.08
C LYS A 2 -8.61 -11.27 -13.92
N GLU A 3 -7.85 -10.67 -13.02
CA GLU A 3 -7.39 -11.34 -11.82
C GLU A 3 -8.54 -11.53 -10.84
N LYS A 4 -8.55 -12.67 -10.16
CA LYS A 4 -9.51 -12.93 -9.06
C LYS A 4 -8.79 -12.71 -7.75
N LEU A 5 -8.87 -11.50 -7.25
CA LEU A 5 -8.17 -11.08 -6.04
C LEU A 5 -9.15 -10.44 -5.07
N ASP A 6 -8.94 -10.69 -3.80
CA ASP A 6 -9.68 -10.00 -2.75
C ASP A 6 -8.95 -8.71 -2.40
N LEU A 7 -9.59 -7.59 -2.63
CA LEU A 7 -9.06 -6.28 -2.26
C LEU A 7 -9.32 -6.07 -0.76
N ARG A 8 -8.26 -5.94 0.01
CA ARG A 8 -8.37 -5.72 1.46
C ARG A 8 -8.20 -4.27 1.83
N THR A 9 -7.26 -3.59 1.20
CA THR A 9 -6.98 -2.19 1.47
C THR A 9 -6.69 -1.48 0.17
N PHE A 10 -7.28 -0.30 0.01
CA PHE A 10 -7.01 0.59 -1.10
C PHE A 10 -7.05 2.01 -0.53
N ILE A 11 -5.89 2.62 -0.38
CA ILE A 11 -5.76 3.94 0.25
C ILE A 11 -4.92 4.84 -0.65
N ILE A 12 -5.40 6.06 -0.85
CA ILE A 12 -4.60 7.12 -1.45
C ILE A 12 -4.34 8.15 -0.37
N VAL A 13 -3.08 8.41 -0.10
CA VAL A 13 -2.63 9.48 0.78
C VAL A 13 -2.17 10.62 -0.10
N ASP A 14 -2.82 11.76 0.02
CA ASP A 14 -2.45 12.93 -0.77
C ASP A 14 -1.56 13.84 0.05
N ASN A 15 -0.50 14.37 -0.57
CA ASN A 15 0.41 15.33 0.08
C ASN A 15 0.98 14.77 1.39
N MET A 16 1.81 13.72 1.27
CA MET A 16 2.39 13.07 2.45
C MET A 16 3.04 14.04 3.42
N GLN A 17 2.67 13.90 4.68
CA GLN A 17 3.25 14.65 5.78
C GLN A 17 4.69 14.14 6.02
N PRO A 18 5.64 15.01 6.43
CA PRO A 18 7.07 14.61 6.51
C PRO A 18 7.36 13.39 7.39
N GLN A 19 6.77 13.30 8.57
CA GLN A 19 7.03 12.15 9.44
C GLN A 19 6.41 10.86 8.88
N TYR A 20 5.25 10.97 8.23
CA TYR A 20 4.63 9.84 7.55
C TYR A 20 5.54 9.32 6.44
N ALA A 21 6.05 10.20 5.59
CA ALA A 21 6.96 9.82 4.52
C ALA A 21 8.24 9.17 5.08
N ALA A 22 8.77 9.72 6.17
CA ALA A 22 9.97 9.18 6.80
C ALA A 22 9.77 7.77 7.35
N ILE A 23 8.64 7.52 8.02
CA ILE A 23 8.38 6.20 8.59
C ILE A 23 8.08 5.16 7.51
N THR A 24 7.36 5.56 6.46
CA THR A 24 7.15 4.68 5.31
C THR A 24 8.49 4.33 4.66
N GLY A 25 9.39 5.30 4.57
CA GLY A 25 10.72 5.09 4.00
C GLY A 25 11.56 4.03 4.72
N THR A 26 11.25 3.72 5.99
CA THR A 26 12.04 2.72 6.74
C THR A 26 11.85 1.31 6.22
N VAL A 27 10.75 1.02 5.52
CA VAL A 27 10.47 -0.32 4.97
C VAL A 27 10.61 -0.37 3.46
N VAL A 28 10.97 0.75 2.85
CA VAL A 28 11.09 0.85 1.39
C VAL A 28 12.37 0.20 0.91
N LYS A 29 12.25 -0.59 -0.17
CA LYS A 29 13.38 -1.21 -0.86
C LYS A 29 13.59 -0.63 -2.26
N GLY A 30 12.60 0.07 -2.78
CA GLY A 30 12.64 0.72 -4.08
C GLY A 30 12.90 2.21 -3.97
N ASP A 31 12.05 2.99 -4.61
CA ASP A 31 12.14 4.44 -4.57
C ASP A 31 11.62 4.97 -3.24
N VAL A 32 12.33 5.90 -2.62
CA VAL A 32 11.96 6.43 -1.30
C VAL A 32 10.90 7.51 -1.43
N PRO A 33 9.75 7.38 -0.74
CA PRO A 33 8.74 8.43 -0.75
C PRO A 33 9.22 9.65 0.02
N LEU A 34 8.83 10.83 -0.45
CA LEU A 34 9.21 12.11 0.13
C LEU A 34 7.97 12.91 0.53
N ALA A 35 8.15 13.83 1.48
CA ALA A 35 7.09 14.74 1.88
C ALA A 35 6.51 15.46 0.66
N GLY A 36 5.19 15.61 0.63
CA GLY A 36 4.48 16.27 -0.47
C GLY A 36 4.06 15.36 -1.60
N MET A 37 4.60 14.14 -1.66
CA MET A 37 4.15 13.15 -2.65
C MET A 37 2.77 12.60 -2.29
N SER A 38 2.06 12.10 -3.31
CA SER A 38 0.87 11.27 -3.12
C SER A 38 1.28 9.80 -3.13
N GLU A 39 0.56 8.99 -2.40
CA GLU A 39 0.84 7.57 -2.24
C GLU A 39 -0.39 6.73 -2.53
N LEU A 40 -0.18 5.58 -3.17
CA LEU A 40 -1.17 4.52 -3.28
C LEU A 40 -0.67 3.32 -2.49
N TYR A 41 -1.47 2.86 -1.55
CA TYR A 41 -1.21 1.64 -0.79
C TYR A 41 -2.32 0.63 -1.05
N ILE A 42 -1.93 -0.57 -1.42
CA ILE A 42 -2.88 -1.65 -1.71
C ILE A 42 -2.44 -2.91 -0.98
N GLU A 43 -3.42 -3.56 -0.36
CA GLU A 43 -3.25 -4.90 0.20
C GLU A 43 -4.31 -5.81 -0.39
N MET A 44 -3.92 -6.99 -0.79
CA MET A 44 -4.87 -7.97 -1.35
C MET A 44 -4.44 -9.41 -1.09
N ALA A 45 -5.34 -10.32 -1.35
CA ALA A 45 -5.16 -11.76 -1.24
C ALA A 45 -5.65 -12.43 -2.53
N PRO A 46 -4.98 -13.48 -3.04
CA PRO A 46 -3.73 -14.00 -2.54
C PRO A 46 -2.56 -13.05 -2.79
N GLY A 47 -1.55 -13.10 -1.90
CA GLY A 47 -0.45 -12.15 -1.93
C GLY A 47 0.34 -12.13 -3.23
N SER A 48 0.48 -13.29 -3.89
CA SER A 48 1.21 -13.39 -5.15
C SER A 48 0.59 -12.56 -6.28
N GLY A 49 -0.66 -12.16 -6.14
CA GLY A 49 -1.34 -11.33 -7.13
C GLY A 49 -0.72 -9.94 -7.29
N VAL A 50 -0.05 -9.44 -6.26
CA VAL A 50 0.52 -8.09 -6.33
C VAL A 50 1.65 -7.97 -7.35
N TYR A 51 2.32 -9.07 -7.71
CA TYR A 51 3.40 -9.01 -8.70
C TYR A 51 2.91 -8.50 -10.05
N SER A 52 1.84 -9.09 -10.57
CA SER A 52 1.30 -8.65 -11.85
C SER A 52 0.64 -7.27 -11.77
N LEU A 53 0.05 -6.95 -10.63
CA LEU A 53 -0.57 -5.64 -10.44
C LEU A 53 0.46 -4.53 -10.39
N LEU A 54 1.57 -4.74 -9.69
CA LEU A 54 2.65 -3.76 -9.66
C LEU A 54 3.21 -3.54 -11.06
N ASP A 55 3.49 -4.63 -11.78
CA ASP A 55 3.98 -4.54 -13.16
C ASP A 55 3.03 -3.73 -14.05
N THR A 56 1.74 -4.01 -13.93
CA THR A 56 0.72 -3.27 -14.69
C THR A 56 0.74 -1.78 -14.35
N ALA A 57 0.77 -1.46 -13.06
CA ALA A 57 0.79 -0.07 -12.61
C ALA A 57 2.01 0.70 -13.12
N LEU A 58 3.18 0.05 -13.09
CA LEU A 58 4.42 0.68 -13.56
C LEU A 58 4.45 0.86 -15.08
N LYS A 59 3.76 0.01 -15.83
CA LYS A 59 3.67 0.12 -17.28
C LYS A 59 2.67 1.17 -17.74
N THR A 60 1.71 1.53 -16.90
CA THR A 60 0.60 2.40 -17.27
C THR A 60 0.62 3.76 -16.58
N SER A 61 1.57 4.00 -15.68
CA SER A 61 1.69 5.27 -14.98
C SER A 61 3.15 5.63 -14.75
N ASN A 62 3.39 6.85 -14.30
CA ASN A 62 4.72 7.33 -13.92
C ASN A 62 4.96 7.25 -12.42
N ALA A 63 4.08 6.58 -11.68
CA ALA A 63 4.29 6.34 -10.25
C ALA A 63 5.50 5.44 -10.04
N LYS A 64 6.19 5.65 -8.92
CA LYS A 64 7.38 4.88 -8.58
C LYS A 64 7.09 3.93 -7.43
N PRO A 65 7.65 2.72 -7.46
CA PRO A 65 7.38 1.73 -6.42
C PRO A 65 8.27 1.95 -5.21
N GLY A 66 7.67 1.96 -4.03
CA GLY A 66 8.40 1.98 -2.78
C GLY A 66 8.67 0.58 -2.26
N PHE A 67 7.62 -0.22 -2.11
CA PHE A 67 7.78 -1.60 -1.66
C PHE A 67 6.76 -2.53 -2.30
N GLN A 68 7.12 -3.81 -2.26
CA GLN A 68 6.27 -4.93 -2.61
C GLN A 68 6.56 -6.01 -1.58
N ILE A 69 5.59 -6.31 -0.74
CA ILE A 69 5.75 -7.27 0.34
C ILE A 69 4.72 -8.36 0.16
N VAL A 70 5.16 -9.61 0.20
CA VAL A 70 4.27 -10.76 0.16
C VAL A 70 4.50 -11.59 1.39
N GLU A 71 3.45 -11.73 2.20
CA GLU A 71 3.47 -12.54 3.41
C GLU A 71 2.35 -13.55 3.33
N ARG A 72 2.68 -14.83 3.34
CA ARG A 72 1.69 -15.91 3.34
C ARG A 72 0.52 -15.65 2.40
N GLU A 73 -0.62 -15.20 2.95
CA GLU A 73 -1.87 -15.00 2.23
C GLU A 73 -1.99 -13.62 1.60
N TYR A 74 -1.23 -12.65 2.08
CA TYR A 74 -1.42 -11.25 1.71
C TYR A 74 -0.23 -10.68 0.98
N GLY A 75 -0.53 -9.74 0.09
CA GLY A 75 0.49 -8.93 -0.57
C GLY A 75 0.17 -7.46 -0.45
N GLU A 76 1.21 -6.66 -0.32
CA GLU A 76 1.13 -5.22 -0.19
C GLU A 76 2.01 -4.56 -1.22
N ILE A 77 1.52 -3.49 -1.83
CA ILE A 77 2.34 -2.64 -2.70
C ILE A 77 2.12 -1.18 -2.33
N GLU A 78 3.18 -0.42 -2.45
CA GLU A 78 3.18 1.02 -2.26
C GLU A 78 3.77 1.69 -3.49
N LEU A 79 3.07 2.70 -4.01
CA LEU A 79 3.49 3.52 -5.13
C LEU A 79 3.35 4.97 -4.75
N HIS A 80 4.20 5.82 -5.27
CA HIS A 80 4.14 7.25 -4.98
C HIS A 80 4.60 8.10 -6.15
N SER A 81 4.20 9.37 -6.14
CA SER A 81 4.61 10.36 -7.14
C SER A 81 4.31 11.76 -6.61
N TYR A 82 5.07 12.75 -7.07
CA TYR A 82 4.69 14.14 -6.82
C TYR A 82 3.44 14.55 -7.58
N ALA A 83 3.12 13.87 -8.67
CA ALA A 83 1.89 14.12 -9.43
C ALA A 83 0.76 13.21 -8.92
N PRO A 84 -0.27 13.75 -8.26
CA PRO A 84 -1.38 12.93 -7.76
C PRO A 84 -2.06 12.12 -8.85
N ASP A 85 -2.10 12.64 -10.08
CA ASP A 85 -2.72 11.95 -11.21
C ASP A 85 -2.01 10.64 -11.56
N ASP A 86 -0.70 10.54 -11.34
CA ASP A 86 0.05 9.30 -11.57
C ASP A 86 -0.42 8.20 -10.62
N VAL A 87 -0.64 8.56 -9.37
CA VAL A 87 -1.09 7.64 -8.34
C VAL A 87 -2.52 7.18 -8.62
N LYS A 88 -3.37 8.11 -9.03
CA LYS A 88 -4.76 7.81 -9.38
C LYS A 88 -4.84 6.91 -10.61
N ALA A 89 -4.01 7.17 -11.61
CA ALA A 89 -3.95 6.36 -12.83
C ALA A 89 -3.52 4.93 -12.50
N ALA A 90 -2.49 4.77 -11.67
CA ALA A 90 -2.04 3.45 -11.23
C ALA A 90 -3.15 2.69 -10.50
N GLY A 91 -3.83 3.37 -9.57
CA GLY A 91 -4.93 2.77 -8.82
C GLY A 91 -6.09 2.35 -9.69
N GLN A 92 -6.48 3.21 -10.62
CA GLN A 92 -7.58 2.93 -11.55
C GLN A 92 -7.27 1.71 -12.43
N GLU A 93 -6.04 1.62 -12.93
CA GLU A 93 -5.63 0.50 -13.77
C GLU A 93 -5.66 -0.82 -12.99
N ILE A 94 -5.22 -0.80 -11.74
CA ILE A 94 -5.27 -1.98 -10.88
C ILE A 94 -6.72 -2.42 -10.64
N LEU A 95 -7.61 -1.49 -10.33
CA LEU A 95 -9.01 -1.81 -10.11
C LEU A 95 -9.67 -2.40 -11.36
N GLU A 96 -9.37 -1.84 -12.51
CA GLU A 96 -9.90 -2.34 -13.79
C GLU A 96 -9.40 -3.76 -14.07
N ARG A 97 -8.11 -4.01 -13.85
CA ARG A 97 -7.54 -5.33 -14.06
C ARG A 97 -8.18 -6.38 -13.17
N CYS A 98 -8.53 -6.03 -11.94
CA CYS A 98 -9.18 -6.93 -11.00
C CYS A 98 -10.70 -6.98 -11.16
N ALA A 99 -11.29 -6.13 -11.98
CA ALA A 99 -12.74 -5.94 -12.10
C ALA A 99 -13.38 -5.56 -10.75
N LEU A 100 -12.67 -4.73 -9.97
CA LEU A 100 -13.08 -4.31 -8.63
C LEU A 100 -13.33 -2.81 -8.57
N GLN A 101 -14.02 -2.39 -7.53
CA GLN A 101 -14.18 -1.00 -7.13
C GLN A 101 -13.72 -0.84 -5.69
N VAL A 102 -13.44 0.39 -5.26
CA VAL A 102 -12.98 0.63 -3.88
C VAL A 102 -13.98 0.09 -2.86
N LYS A 103 -15.27 0.16 -3.16
CA LYS A 103 -16.32 -0.37 -2.28
C LYS A 103 -16.24 -1.89 -2.08
N ASP A 104 -15.54 -2.61 -2.95
CA ASP A 104 -15.43 -4.06 -2.89
C ASP A 104 -14.37 -4.54 -1.90
N ARG A 105 -13.60 -3.61 -1.31
CA ARG A 105 -12.58 -3.99 -0.35
C ARG A 105 -13.23 -4.60 0.89
N ILE A 106 -12.56 -5.61 1.43
CA ILE A 106 -13.00 -6.29 2.64
C ILE A 106 -12.69 -5.38 3.82
N ARG A 107 -13.73 -5.02 4.58
CA ARG A 107 -13.55 -4.12 5.72
C ARG A 107 -12.85 -4.84 6.86
N PRO A 108 -11.98 -4.15 7.60
CA PRO A 108 -11.33 -4.74 8.77
C PRO A 108 -12.34 -5.02 9.87
N GLN A 109 -12.04 -6.04 10.67
CA GLN A 109 -12.81 -6.39 11.84
C GLN A 109 -11.93 -6.31 13.07
N ILE A 110 -12.48 -5.83 14.18
CA ILE A 110 -11.75 -5.79 15.44
C ILE A 110 -11.85 -7.18 16.08
N VAL A 111 -10.71 -7.88 16.08
CA VAL A 111 -10.62 -9.21 16.71
C VAL A 111 -10.20 -9.08 18.17
N SER A 112 -9.36 -8.12 18.48
CA SER A 112 -8.86 -7.86 19.81
C SER A 112 -8.56 -6.38 19.96
N GLU A 113 -8.84 -5.85 21.16
CA GLU A 113 -8.56 -4.45 21.48
C GLU A 113 -7.84 -4.36 22.80
N GLN A 114 -6.71 -3.68 22.83
CA GLN A 114 -5.91 -3.50 24.04
C GLN A 114 -5.37 -2.08 24.10
N LEU A 115 -5.41 -1.51 25.30
CA LEU A 115 -4.75 -0.24 25.58
C LEU A 115 -3.58 -0.50 26.52
N ILE A 116 -2.39 -0.12 26.09
CA ILE A 116 -1.18 -0.22 26.92
C ILE A 116 -0.90 1.17 27.49
N SER A 117 -1.22 1.38 28.75
CA SER A 117 -1.17 2.70 29.40
C SER A 117 0.22 3.08 29.89
N LYS A 118 1.06 2.08 30.19
CA LYS A 118 2.45 2.31 30.61
C LYS A 118 3.33 1.34 29.86
N VAL A 119 4.09 1.88 28.93
CA VAL A 119 4.99 1.06 28.12
C VAL A 119 6.24 0.74 28.94
N ASP A 120 6.53 -0.55 29.09
CA ASP A 120 7.73 -1.01 29.75
C ASP A 120 8.97 -0.56 28.97
N ALA A 121 10.04 -0.20 29.69
CA ALA A 121 11.29 0.24 29.05
C ALA A 121 11.86 -0.83 28.11
N LEU A 122 11.72 -2.10 28.43
CA LEU A 122 12.19 -3.20 27.58
C LEU A 122 11.41 -3.31 26.28
N SER A 123 10.14 -2.88 26.27
CA SER A 123 9.32 -2.88 25.07
C SER A 123 9.76 -1.82 24.07
N LEU A 124 10.57 -0.85 24.48
CA LEU A 124 11.08 0.22 23.63
C LEU A 124 12.41 -0.10 22.98
N ILE A 125 13.01 -1.25 23.30
CA ILE A 125 14.31 -1.64 22.74
C ILE A 125 14.10 -2.21 21.35
N PRO A 126 14.73 -1.63 20.32
CA PRO A 126 14.63 -2.17 18.96
C PRO A 126 15.27 -3.56 18.89
N ILE A 127 14.64 -4.43 18.16
CA ILE A 127 15.11 -5.80 17.97
C ILE A 127 15.78 -5.92 16.59
#